data_8e9d37a357a098b388d49ab866b68f12
#
_entry.id   8e9d37a357a098b388d49ab866b68f12
#
_cell.length_a   1.000
_cell.length_b   1.000
_cell.length_c   1.000
_cell.angle_alpha   90.00
_cell.angle_beta   90.00
_cell.angle_gamma   90.00
#
_symmetry.space_group_name_H-M   'P 1'
#
loop_
_entity.id
_entity.type
_entity.pdbx_description
1 polymer ?
#
loop_
_entity_poly.entity_id
_entity_poly.type
_entity_poly.pdbx_seq_one_letter_code
_entity_poly.pdbx_strand_id
1 'polypeptide(L)'
;LSHGVNNSHTLRNAPVLFNLAWSTSFHWDGEFTSLKDEAAQPINGHIELGESFEGIINKINDDAEYRHQFKKVFGYPFIRPEHILQALSQFTGSLISAGSKYDRYKKGAATFTIQEENGYQLYKANCASCHPEPLFTDYSIRNIGLPVDNFLKDYGRMMVTGKKEDSLKFKVPSLRNVSITFPYMHDGRYQSLKACIEHYGNNIQQSSTLDPS
;
A
#
# COMPACT_ATOMS: atom_id res chain seq x y z
N LEU A 1 -13.44 -0.75 2.04
CA LEU A 1 -13.03 0.60 1.66
C LEU A 1 -12.94 1.50 2.89
N SER A 2 -12.00 2.43 2.90
CA SER A 2 -11.81 3.35 4.03
C SER A 2 -12.90 4.41 4.06
N HIS A 3 -13.23 4.89 5.27
CA HIS A 3 -14.16 6.00 5.47
C HIS A 3 -13.38 7.32 5.53
N GLY A 4 -13.83 8.29 4.78
CA GLY A 4 -13.33 9.65 4.79
C GLY A 4 -14.29 10.63 5.46
N VAL A 5 -14.01 11.92 5.29
CA VAL A 5 -14.87 13.00 5.81
C VAL A 5 -16.27 12.92 5.20
N ASN A 6 -17.26 13.43 5.93
CA ASN A 6 -18.67 13.46 5.51
C ASN A 6 -19.23 12.08 5.13
N ASN A 7 -18.75 11.01 5.79
CA ASN A 7 -19.12 9.63 5.52
C ASN A 7 -18.88 9.18 4.07
N SER A 8 -17.92 9.80 3.39
CA SER A 8 -17.45 9.37 2.07
C SER A 8 -16.68 8.05 2.16
N HIS A 9 -16.53 7.37 1.04
CA HIS A 9 -15.74 6.14 0.94
C HIS A 9 -14.66 6.31 -0.13
N THR A 10 -13.46 5.80 0.15
CA THR A 10 -12.41 5.72 -0.86
C THR A 10 -12.78 4.71 -1.94
N LEU A 11 -12.25 4.87 -3.14
CA LEU A 11 -12.47 3.93 -4.25
C LEU A 11 -11.64 2.65 -4.09
N ARG A 12 -10.54 2.72 -3.33
CA ARG A 12 -9.58 1.64 -3.17
C ARG A 12 -9.36 1.30 -1.70
N ASN A 13 -8.92 0.08 -1.46
CA ASN A 13 -8.49 -0.39 -0.15
C ASN A 13 -7.22 0.36 0.29
N ALA A 14 -7.10 0.65 1.58
CA ALA A 14 -5.90 1.31 2.11
C ALA A 14 -4.68 0.38 1.96
N PRO A 15 -3.58 0.86 1.35
CA PRO A 15 -2.33 0.11 1.30
C PRO A 15 -1.65 0.06 2.67
N VAL A 16 -0.70 -0.88 2.81
CA VAL A 16 0.10 -0.98 4.03
C VAL A 16 1.06 0.19 4.21
N LEU A 17 1.34 0.58 5.46
CA LEU A 17 2.25 1.69 5.79
C LEU A 17 3.66 1.23 6.22
N PHE A 18 3.94 -0.05 6.30
CA PHE A 18 5.26 -0.56 6.68
C PHE A 18 6.13 -0.91 5.46
N ASN A 19 7.43 -0.88 5.67
CA ASN A 19 8.47 -1.16 4.66
C ASN A 19 8.42 -0.23 3.42
N LEU A 20 7.82 0.94 3.56
CA LEU A 20 7.70 1.90 2.46
C LEU A 20 9.03 2.53 2.04
N ALA A 21 10.07 2.50 2.91
CA ALA A 21 11.40 2.98 2.57
C ALA A 21 12.05 2.25 1.38
N TRP A 22 11.60 1.04 1.07
CA TRP A 22 12.06 0.23 -0.08
C TRP A 22 11.12 0.29 -1.28
N SER A 23 9.97 0.96 -1.15
CA SER A 23 9.00 1.06 -2.25
C SER A 23 9.49 2.04 -3.32
N THR A 24 9.37 1.63 -4.58
CA THR A 24 9.72 2.47 -5.74
C THR A 24 8.55 3.31 -6.22
N SER A 25 7.33 2.98 -5.80
CA SER A 25 6.11 3.72 -6.14
C SER A 25 5.04 3.51 -5.08
N PHE A 26 4.11 4.45 -4.99
CA PHE A 26 3.04 4.48 -3.99
C PHE A 26 1.68 4.49 -4.66
N HIS A 27 0.62 4.24 -3.91
CA HIS A 27 -0.72 3.88 -4.36
C HIS A 27 -0.79 2.55 -5.13
N TRP A 28 -2.02 2.05 -5.35
CA TRP A 28 -2.25 0.81 -6.08
C TRP A 28 -1.89 0.87 -7.57
N ASP A 29 -1.89 2.06 -8.15
CA ASP A 29 -1.56 2.31 -9.56
C ASP A 29 -0.15 2.85 -9.76
N GLY A 30 0.62 3.02 -8.69
CA GLY A 30 1.98 3.54 -8.74
C GLY A 30 2.05 5.01 -9.17
N GLU A 31 1.03 5.80 -8.85
CA GLU A 31 0.93 7.22 -9.23
C GLU A 31 2.10 8.05 -8.70
N PHE A 32 2.47 7.85 -7.42
CA PHE A 32 3.53 8.61 -6.78
C PHE A 32 4.85 7.83 -6.69
N THR A 33 5.97 8.54 -6.77
CA THR A 33 7.33 7.98 -6.61
C THR A 33 8.05 8.50 -5.38
N SER A 34 7.36 9.30 -4.57
CA SER A 34 7.90 9.91 -3.34
C SER A 34 6.90 9.75 -2.20
N LEU A 35 7.39 9.39 -1.01
CA LEU A 35 6.57 9.34 0.22
C LEU A 35 6.00 10.71 0.62
N LYS A 36 6.62 11.79 0.20
CA LYS A 36 6.10 13.14 0.47
C LYS A 36 4.85 13.42 -0.35
N ASP A 37 4.90 13.07 -1.65
CA ASP A 37 3.77 13.30 -2.56
C ASP A 37 2.60 12.38 -2.19
N GLU A 38 2.90 11.13 -1.84
CA GLU A 38 1.91 10.18 -1.34
C GLU A 38 1.24 10.69 -0.06
N ALA A 39 2.01 11.21 0.92
CA ALA A 39 1.45 11.72 2.17
C ALA A 39 0.58 12.99 2.00
N ALA A 40 0.80 13.77 0.93
CA ALA A 40 0.03 14.98 0.65
C ALA A 40 -1.38 14.68 0.15
N GLN A 41 -1.55 13.60 -0.62
CA GLN A 41 -2.79 13.28 -1.29
C GLN A 41 -3.95 12.98 -0.31
N PRO A 42 -3.81 12.10 0.70
CA PRO A 42 -4.87 11.84 1.68
C PRO A 42 -5.30 13.08 2.47
N ILE A 43 -4.37 14.02 2.71
CA ILE A 43 -4.64 15.25 3.44
C ILE A 43 -5.64 16.12 2.66
N ASN A 44 -5.36 16.35 1.37
CA ASN A 44 -6.17 17.21 0.52
C ASN A 44 -7.38 16.48 -0.11
N GLY A 45 -7.40 15.16 -0.05
CA GLY A 45 -8.44 14.33 -0.65
C GLY A 45 -9.81 14.56 -0.03
N HIS A 46 -10.78 15.08 -0.82
CA HIS A 46 -12.14 15.38 -0.33
C HIS A 46 -12.97 14.15 0.00
N ILE A 47 -12.55 12.97 -0.40
CA ILE A 47 -13.16 11.69 0.02
C ILE A 47 -12.31 10.97 1.08
N GLU A 48 -11.26 11.61 1.59
CA GLU A 48 -10.34 11.07 2.60
C GLU A 48 -10.33 12.01 3.81
N LEU A 49 -9.25 12.77 4.06
CA LEU A 49 -9.17 13.68 5.22
C LEU A 49 -9.89 15.03 4.97
N GLY A 50 -9.97 15.48 3.71
CA GLY A 50 -10.64 16.73 3.34
C GLY A 50 -10.10 17.96 4.03
N GLU A 51 -8.80 17.98 4.34
CA GLU A 51 -8.15 19.04 5.10
C GLU A 51 -7.19 19.84 4.22
N SER A 52 -6.88 21.06 4.60
CA SER A 52 -5.89 21.89 3.94
C SER A 52 -4.61 21.97 4.76
N PHE A 53 -3.48 22.19 4.10
CA PHE A 53 -2.22 22.45 4.82
C PHE A 53 -2.30 23.69 5.72
N GLU A 54 -3.05 24.71 5.31
CA GLU A 54 -3.29 25.89 6.13
C GLU A 54 -4.04 25.52 7.43
N GLY A 55 -5.10 24.73 7.30
CA GLY A 55 -5.87 24.26 8.46
C GLY A 55 -5.03 23.43 9.42
N ILE A 56 -4.20 22.50 8.89
CA ILE A 56 -3.28 21.69 9.70
C ILE A 56 -2.24 22.59 10.40
N ILE A 57 -1.63 23.53 9.68
CA ILE A 57 -0.63 24.44 10.23
C ILE A 57 -1.23 25.27 11.38
N ASN A 58 -2.46 25.76 11.23
CA ASN A 58 -3.15 26.48 12.29
C ASN A 58 -3.35 25.59 13.52
N LYS A 59 -3.87 24.37 13.34
CA LYS A 59 -4.04 23.39 14.44
C LYS A 59 -2.72 23.08 15.16
N ILE A 60 -1.65 22.85 14.41
CA ILE A 60 -0.32 22.56 14.98
C ILE A 60 0.24 23.81 15.71
N ASN A 61 0.00 25.00 15.17
CA ASN A 61 0.43 26.25 15.82
C ASN A 61 -0.36 26.58 17.08
N ASP A 62 -1.57 26.11 17.25
CA ASP A 62 -2.35 26.27 18.47
C ASP A 62 -1.84 25.37 19.60
N ASP A 63 -1.11 24.29 19.29
CA ASP A 63 -0.52 23.39 20.27
C ASP A 63 0.95 23.77 20.57
N ALA A 64 1.24 24.10 21.82
CA ALA A 64 2.58 24.55 22.25
C ALA A 64 3.65 23.45 22.12
N GLU A 65 3.26 22.18 22.35
CA GLU A 65 4.20 21.05 22.25
C GLU A 65 4.59 20.80 20.81
N TYR A 66 3.63 20.78 19.88
CA TYR A 66 3.94 20.65 18.45
C TYR A 66 4.82 21.79 17.95
N ARG A 67 4.53 23.04 18.31
CA ARG A 67 5.39 24.19 17.96
C ARG A 67 6.82 24.00 18.45
N HIS A 68 6.98 23.58 19.71
CA HIS A 68 8.29 23.34 20.30
C HIS A 68 9.05 22.25 19.54
N GLN A 69 8.40 21.11 19.26
CA GLN A 69 9.02 20.00 18.55
C GLN A 69 9.39 20.35 17.11
N PHE A 70 8.51 21.02 16.37
CA PHE A 70 8.81 21.47 15.01
C PHE A 70 9.99 22.45 14.97
N LYS A 71 10.03 23.42 15.90
CA LYS A 71 11.17 24.34 16.04
C LYS A 71 12.47 23.60 16.36
N LYS A 72 12.42 22.61 17.25
CA LYS A 72 13.60 21.81 17.64
C LYS A 72 14.14 21.00 16.47
N VAL A 73 13.26 20.42 15.66
CA VAL A 73 13.65 19.52 14.54
C VAL A 73 14.07 20.32 13.31
N PHE A 74 13.30 21.34 12.94
CA PHE A 74 13.50 22.07 11.69
C PHE A 74 14.23 23.40 11.83
N GLY A 75 14.42 23.88 13.05
CA GLY A 75 15.15 25.13 13.34
C GLY A 75 14.40 26.42 13.05
N TYR A 76 13.18 26.36 12.53
CA TYR A 76 12.38 27.54 12.13
C TYR A 76 11.28 27.84 13.13
N PRO A 77 10.91 29.12 13.31
CA PRO A 77 9.82 29.54 14.21
C PRO A 77 8.43 29.32 13.60
N PHE A 78 8.34 28.99 12.33
CA PHE A 78 7.09 28.78 11.59
C PHE A 78 7.10 27.43 10.90
N ILE A 79 5.92 26.81 10.86
CA ILE A 79 5.68 25.51 10.24
C ILE A 79 5.27 25.73 8.79
N ARG A 80 5.78 24.89 7.88
CA ARG A 80 5.44 24.87 6.45
C ARG A 80 4.90 23.51 6.07
N PRO A 81 4.14 23.40 4.97
CA PRO A 81 3.68 22.11 4.44
C PRO A 81 4.82 21.10 4.28
N GLU A 82 5.98 21.54 3.78
CA GLU A 82 7.15 20.67 3.55
C GLU A 82 7.66 20.02 4.84
N HIS A 83 7.60 20.74 5.99
CA HIS A 83 8.00 20.19 7.28
C HIS A 83 7.05 19.07 7.73
N ILE A 84 5.74 19.25 7.51
CA ILE A 84 4.72 18.26 7.84
C ILE A 84 4.93 17.01 6.99
N LEU A 85 5.06 17.18 5.68
CA LEU A 85 5.27 16.07 4.73
C LEU A 85 6.60 15.35 4.99
N GLN A 86 7.65 16.08 5.37
CA GLN A 86 8.93 15.49 5.75
C GLN A 86 8.81 14.66 7.04
N ALA A 87 8.12 15.16 8.05
CA ALA A 87 7.88 14.42 9.29
C ALA A 87 7.07 13.14 9.04
N LEU A 88 5.98 13.24 8.27
CA LEU A 88 5.13 12.09 7.91
C LEU A 88 5.90 11.05 7.09
N SER A 89 6.65 11.47 6.08
CA SER A 89 7.44 10.54 5.25
C SER A 89 8.57 9.87 6.02
N GLN A 90 9.19 10.56 6.96
CA GLN A 90 10.18 9.96 7.86
C GLN A 90 9.56 8.94 8.81
N PHE A 91 8.39 9.27 9.38
CA PHE A 91 7.67 8.35 10.25
C PHE A 91 7.25 7.08 9.49
N THR A 92 6.55 7.22 8.38
CA THR A 92 6.10 6.06 7.58
C THR A 92 7.28 5.26 7.02
N GLY A 93 8.36 5.93 6.58
CA GLY A 93 9.60 5.27 6.15
C GLY A 93 10.31 4.51 7.26
N SER A 94 10.10 4.88 8.53
CA SER A 94 10.69 4.18 9.69
C SER A 94 9.92 2.93 10.12
N LEU A 95 8.70 2.72 9.63
CA LEU A 95 7.88 1.57 9.99
C LEU A 95 8.40 0.31 9.30
N ILE A 96 9.01 -0.59 10.06
CA ILE A 96 9.64 -1.80 9.53
C ILE A 96 8.95 -3.05 10.07
N SER A 97 8.50 -3.91 9.16
CA SER A 97 8.01 -5.26 9.46
C SER A 97 9.07 -6.30 9.06
N ALA A 98 9.84 -6.81 10.05
CA ALA A 98 10.95 -7.75 9.84
C ALA A 98 11.12 -8.74 11.01
N GLY A 99 10.07 -8.98 11.81
CA GLY A 99 10.13 -9.83 13.00
C GLY A 99 9.20 -11.05 12.98
N SER A 100 8.67 -11.43 11.82
CA SER A 100 7.75 -12.56 11.69
C SER A 100 8.43 -13.92 11.98
N LYS A 101 7.64 -14.99 12.09
CA LYS A 101 8.19 -16.37 12.19
C LYS A 101 9.09 -16.68 10.98
N TYR A 102 8.71 -16.23 9.78
CA TYR A 102 9.53 -16.35 8.58
C TYR A 102 10.90 -15.68 8.76
N ASP A 103 10.95 -14.45 9.28
CA ASP A 103 12.22 -13.74 9.47
C ASP A 103 13.12 -14.46 10.48
N ARG A 104 12.56 -15.01 11.54
CA ARG A 104 13.29 -15.84 12.53
C ARG A 104 13.76 -17.16 11.90
N TYR A 105 12.93 -17.81 11.08
CA TYR A 105 13.32 -19.01 10.34
C TYR A 105 14.53 -18.76 9.44
N LYS A 106 14.50 -17.68 8.66
CA LYS A 106 15.63 -17.30 7.78
C LYS A 106 16.92 -17.00 8.54
N LYS A 107 16.83 -16.59 9.80
CA LYS A 107 17.96 -16.36 10.71
C LYS A 107 18.37 -17.60 11.50
N GLY A 108 17.72 -18.74 11.30
CA GLY A 108 17.96 -19.96 12.08
C GLY A 108 17.42 -19.92 13.53
N ALA A 109 16.62 -18.92 13.87
CA ALA A 109 16.09 -18.69 15.21
C ALA A 109 14.64 -19.25 15.42
N ALA A 110 14.08 -19.91 14.41
CA ALA A 110 12.81 -20.61 14.48
C ALA A 110 12.77 -21.76 13.45
N THR A 111 11.86 -22.71 13.63
CA THR A 111 11.61 -23.80 12.68
C THR A 111 10.17 -23.70 12.17
N PHE A 112 9.95 -24.07 10.92
CA PHE A 112 8.61 -24.27 10.39
C PHE A 112 8.05 -25.63 10.82
N THR A 113 6.75 -25.72 11.00
CA THR A 113 6.05 -26.99 11.03
C THR A 113 6.05 -27.62 9.64
N ILE A 114 5.71 -28.91 9.54
CA ILE A 114 5.58 -29.57 8.23
C ILE A 114 4.60 -28.84 7.31
N GLN A 115 3.48 -28.35 7.86
CA GLN A 115 2.48 -27.60 7.08
C GLN A 115 3.01 -26.24 6.61
N GLU A 116 3.73 -25.52 7.47
CA GLU A 116 4.34 -24.24 7.10
C GLU A 116 5.45 -24.43 6.05
N GLU A 117 6.27 -25.49 6.17
CA GLU A 117 7.29 -25.79 5.17
C GLU A 117 6.63 -26.14 3.81
N ASN A 118 5.61 -26.96 3.80
CA ASN A 118 4.85 -27.28 2.57
C ASN A 118 4.25 -26.00 1.96
N GLY A 119 3.65 -25.14 2.78
CA GLY A 119 3.11 -23.85 2.32
C GLY A 119 4.19 -22.93 1.76
N TYR A 120 5.38 -22.93 2.38
CA TYR A 120 6.51 -22.15 1.90
C TYR A 120 7.05 -22.65 0.54
N GLN A 121 7.08 -23.97 0.32
CA GLN A 121 7.45 -24.53 -1.00
C GLN A 121 6.41 -24.16 -2.07
N LEU A 122 5.11 -24.24 -1.76
CA LEU A 122 4.04 -23.82 -2.67
C LEU A 122 4.14 -22.31 -2.99
N TYR A 123 4.41 -21.47 -2.00
CA TYR A 123 4.65 -20.05 -2.21
C TYR A 123 5.84 -19.82 -3.16
N LYS A 124 6.97 -20.50 -2.94
CA LYS A 124 8.14 -20.37 -3.83
C LYS A 124 7.85 -20.78 -5.27
N ALA A 125 7.04 -21.81 -5.46
CA ALA A 125 6.71 -22.32 -6.78
C ALA A 125 5.71 -21.44 -7.55
N ASN A 126 4.77 -20.80 -6.86
CA ASN A 126 3.60 -20.18 -7.50
C ASN A 126 3.48 -18.67 -7.27
N CYS A 127 4.14 -18.10 -6.25
CA CYS A 127 3.89 -16.72 -5.84
C CYS A 127 5.15 -15.84 -5.87
N ALA A 128 6.34 -16.47 -5.72
CA ALA A 128 7.59 -15.73 -5.53
C ALA A 128 8.06 -14.97 -6.77
N SER A 129 7.52 -15.28 -7.98
CA SER A 129 7.80 -14.53 -9.21
C SER A 129 7.36 -13.07 -9.12
N CYS A 130 6.22 -12.80 -8.47
CA CYS A 130 5.67 -11.46 -8.25
C CYS A 130 5.93 -10.95 -6.82
N HIS A 131 6.03 -11.86 -5.87
CA HIS A 131 6.19 -11.58 -4.45
C HIS A 131 7.53 -12.08 -3.88
N PRO A 132 8.69 -11.66 -4.43
CA PRO A 132 10.00 -12.16 -3.98
C PRO A 132 10.32 -11.77 -2.54
N GLU A 133 11.07 -12.65 -1.87
CA GLU A 133 11.65 -12.39 -0.56
C GLU A 133 12.71 -11.26 -0.61
N PRO A 134 12.95 -10.53 0.45
CA PRO A 134 12.33 -10.60 1.78
C PRO A 134 11.11 -9.70 1.95
N LEU A 135 10.80 -8.84 0.98
CA LEU A 135 9.72 -7.87 1.03
C LEU A 135 8.37 -8.47 0.59
N PHE A 136 8.40 -9.62 -0.08
CA PHE A 136 7.24 -10.30 -0.64
C PHE A 136 6.46 -9.43 -1.63
N THR A 137 7.21 -8.65 -2.42
CA THR A 137 6.77 -7.82 -3.55
C THR A 137 7.97 -7.44 -4.39
N ASP A 138 7.79 -7.34 -5.70
CA ASP A 138 8.73 -6.77 -6.66
C ASP A 138 8.36 -5.33 -7.03
N TYR A 139 7.27 -4.79 -6.46
CA TYR A 139 6.69 -3.48 -6.76
C TYR A 139 6.32 -3.26 -8.24
N SER A 140 6.35 -4.29 -9.07
CA SER A 140 5.91 -4.19 -10.47
C SER A 140 4.41 -3.89 -10.57
N ILE A 141 4.00 -3.41 -11.73
CA ILE A 141 2.60 -3.07 -12.01
C ILE A 141 2.03 -4.15 -12.94
N ARG A 142 1.07 -4.95 -12.45
CA ARG A 142 0.57 -6.16 -13.15
C ARG A 142 -0.95 -6.21 -13.17
N ASN A 143 -1.48 -6.87 -14.18
CA ASN A 143 -2.89 -7.23 -14.25
C ASN A 143 -3.04 -8.72 -13.92
N ILE A 144 -3.69 -9.02 -12.82
CA ILE A 144 -3.93 -10.38 -12.32
C ILE A 144 -5.31 -10.92 -12.73
N GLY A 145 -5.96 -10.30 -13.71
CA GLY A 145 -7.26 -10.76 -14.23
C GLY A 145 -8.43 -10.57 -13.26
N LEU A 146 -8.39 -9.58 -12.38
CA LEU A 146 -9.57 -9.20 -11.61
C LEU A 146 -10.60 -8.52 -12.51
N PRO A 147 -11.88 -8.94 -12.49
CA PRO A 147 -12.92 -8.26 -13.24
C PRO A 147 -13.12 -6.83 -12.73
N VAL A 148 -13.38 -5.92 -13.66
CA VAL A 148 -13.73 -4.53 -13.31
C VAL A 148 -15.01 -4.53 -12.48
N ASP A 149 -14.99 -3.85 -11.36
CA ASP A 149 -16.21 -3.54 -10.63
C ASP A 149 -17.02 -2.49 -11.39
N ASN A 150 -18.28 -2.78 -11.70
CA ASN A 150 -19.13 -1.93 -12.51
C ASN A 150 -19.47 -0.58 -11.83
N PHE A 151 -19.39 -0.53 -10.52
CA PHE A 151 -19.63 0.68 -9.75
C PHE A 151 -18.37 1.53 -9.63
N LEU A 152 -17.25 0.91 -9.23
CA LEU A 152 -15.97 1.62 -9.02
C LEU A 152 -15.32 2.03 -10.34
N LYS A 153 -15.45 1.23 -11.41
CA LYS A 153 -14.86 1.46 -12.74
C LYS A 153 -13.37 1.80 -12.67
N ASP A 154 -12.65 1.13 -11.78
CA ASP A 154 -11.21 1.33 -11.59
C ASP A 154 -10.41 0.56 -12.63
N TYR A 155 -9.76 1.27 -13.52
CA TYR A 155 -8.89 0.71 -14.56
C TYR A 155 -7.40 0.74 -14.17
N GLY A 156 -7.08 0.99 -12.91
CA GLY A 156 -5.73 0.93 -12.37
C GLY A 156 -4.77 1.93 -13.01
N ARG A 157 -3.58 1.48 -13.36
CA ARG A 157 -2.51 2.32 -13.91
C ARG A 157 -2.92 3.14 -15.14
N MET A 158 -3.86 2.65 -15.94
CA MET A 158 -4.37 3.40 -17.08
C MET A 158 -4.98 4.76 -16.70
N MET A 159 -5.55 4.88 -15.50
CA MET A 159 -6.12 6.15 -15.02
C MET A 159 -5.05 7.22 -14.78
N VAL A 160 -3.80 6.80 -14.54
CA VAL A 160 -2.64 7.69 -14.36
C VAL A 160 -1.96 8.00 -15.70
N THR A 161 -1.76 6.97 -16.53
CA THR A 161 -0.94 7.10 -17.76
C THR A 161 -1.74 7.47 -19.00
N GLY A 162 -3.05 7.22 -19.00
CA GLY A 162 -3.92 7.35 -20.18
C GLY A 162 -3.69 6.26 -21.24
N LYS A 163 -2.79 5.30 -21.01
CA LYS A 163 -2.39 4.29 -21.98
C LYS A 163 -3.21 3.02 -21.84
N LYS A 164 -3.75 2.50 -22.94
CA LYS A 164 -4.58 1.27 -22.95
C LYS A 164 -3.82 0.02 -22.50
N GLU A 165 -2.52 -0.05 -22.78
CA GLU A 165 -1.64 -1.13 -22.34
C GLU A 165 -1.47 -1.22 -20.82
N ASP A 166 -1.82 -0.16 -20.08
CA ASP A 166 -1.79 -0.10 -18.62
C ASP A 166 -3.14 -0.41 -17.95
N SER A 167 -4.14 -0.78 -18.76
CA SER A 167 -5.48 -1.08 -18.25
C SER A 167 -5.45 -2.27 -17.28
N LEU A 168 -6.15 -2.13 -16.15
CA LEU A 168 -6.33 -3.13 -15.10
C LEU A 168 -5.02 -3.56 -14.41
N LYS A 169 -3.94 -2.82 -14.62
CA LYS A 169 -2.68 -3.08 -13.95
C LYS A 169 -2.62 -2.34 -12.59
N PHE A 170 -2.23 -3.09 -11.58
CA PHE A 170 -2.05 -2.60 -10.22
C PHE A 170 -0.68 -3.02 -9.68
N LYS A 171 -0.15 -2.24 -8.74
CA LYS A 171 1.11 -2.55 -8.09
C LYS A 171 1.00 -3.83 -7.26
N VAL A 172 1.97 -4.70 -7.39
CA VAL A 172 2.08 -5.92 -6.57
C VAL A 172 2.29 -5.52 -5.11
N PRO A 173 1.33 -5.82 -4.20
CA PRO A 173 1.45 -5.48 -2.79
C PRO A 173 2.40 -6.42 -2.06
N SER A 174 2.98 -5.97 -0.95
CA SER A 174 3.70 -6.87 -0.05
C SER A 174 2.75 -7.87 0.61
N LEU A 175 3.16 -9.14 0.72
CA LEU A 175 2.43 -10.15 1.49
C LEU A 175 2.78 -10.16 2.98
N ARG A 176 3.64 -9.25 3.45
CA ARG A 176 3.92 -9.13 4.88
C ARG A 176 2.65 -8.76 5.64
N ASN A 177 2.42 -9.40 6.79
CA ASN A 177 1.23 -9.23 7.62
C ASN A 177 -0.11 -9.56 6.90
N VAL A 178 -0.06 -10.19 5.73
CA VAL A 178 -1.24 -10.46 4.91
C VAL A 178 -2.35 -11.21 5.64
N SER A 179 -2.02 -12.02 6.64
CA SER A 179 -3.02 -12.75 7.45
C SER A 179 -3.94 -11.86 8.29
N ILE A 180 -3.57 -10.61 8.51
CA ILE A 180 -4.31 -9.67 9.38
C ILE A 180 -4.72 -8.37 8.69
N THR A 181 -4.37 -8.20 7.42
CA THR A 181 -4.61 -6.96 6.65
C THR A 181 -5.76 -7.10 5.67
N PHE A 182 -6.82 -7.82 6.03
CA PHE A 182 -8.06 -7.86 5.24
C PHE A 182 -8.80 -6.50 5.30
N PRO A 183 -9.64 -6.17 4.31
CA PRO A 183 -9.97 -6.93 3.08
C PRO A 183 -8.85 -6.88 2.05
N TYR A 184 -8.91 -7.77 1.05
CA TYR A 184 -7.85 -7.97 0.06
C TYR A 184 -8.23 -7.42 -1.32
N MET A 185 -7.21 -7.29 -2.18
CA MET A 185 -7.19 -6.66 -3.49
C MET A 185 -7.31 -5.13 -3.41
N HIS A 186 -7.13 -4.47 -4.55
CA HIS A 186 -7.14 -3.00 -4.62
C HIS A 186 -8.46 -2.37 -4.20
N ASP A 187 -9.55 -3.07 -4.37
CA ASP A 187 -10.92 -2.63 -4.05
C ASP A 187 -11.52 -3.31 -2.81
N GLY A 188 -10.75 -4.16 -2.12
CA GLY A 188 -11.19 -4.82 -0.89
C GLY A 188 -12.27 -5.88 -1.06
N ARG A 189 -12.44 -6.44 -2.28
CA ARG A 189 -13.53 -7.38 -2.60
C ARG A 189 -13.46 -8.72 -1.86
N TYR A 190 -12.28 -9.17 -1.46
CA TYR A 190 -12.12 -10.45 -0.78
C TYR A 190 -11.87 -10.27 0.72
N GLN A 191 -12.62 -11.05 1.52
CA GLN A 191 -12.56 -11.02 2.97
C GLN A 191 -11.65 -12.12 3.56
N SER A 192 -11.11 -13.01 2.72
CA SER A 192 -10.23 -14.10 3.15
C SER A 192 -9.11 -14.38 2.16
N LEU A 193 -7.97 -14.86 2.67
CA LEU A 193 -6.85 -15.32 1.84
C LEU A 193 -7.25 -16.51 0.96
N LYS A 194 -8.17 -17.35 1.42
CA LYS A 194 -8.70 -18.45 0.63
C LYS A 194 -9.34 -17.92 -0.66
N ALA A 195 -10.19 -16.90 -0.58
CA ALA A 195 -10.81 -16.28 -1.74
C ALA A 195 -9.78 -15.66 -2.70
N CYS A 196 -8.69 -15.08 -2.17
CA CYS A 196 -7.59 -14.58 -3.00
C CYS A 196 -6.89 -15.70 -3.78
N ILE A 197 -6.60 -16.83 -3.12
CA ILE A 197 -5.96 -17.99 -3.77
C ILE A 197 -6.89 -18.61 -4.81
N GLU A 198 -8.18 -18.74 -4.52
CA GLU A 198 -9.19 -19.26 -5.45
C GLU A 198 -9.33 -18.39 -6.70
N HIS A 199 -9.11 -17.08 -6.59
CA HIS A 199 -9.07 -16.18 -7.75
C HIS A 199 -8.00 -16.63 -8.76
N TYR A 200 -6.77 -16.87 -8.31
CA TYR A 200 -5.68 -17.31 -9.17
C TYR A 200 -5.89 -18.72 -9.76
N GLY A 201 -6.69 -19.55 -9.10
CA GLY A 201 -6.98 -20.91 -9.60
C GLY A 201 -8.06 -20.95 -10.68
N ASN A 202 -9.17 -20.21 -10.53
CA ASN A 202 -10.37 -20.45 -11.31
C ASN A 202 -11.10 -19.20 -11.81
N ASN A 203 -10.70 -17.99 -11.38
CA ASN A 203 -11.50 -16.79 -11.60
C ASN A 203 -10.76 -15.67 -12.34
N ILE A 204 -9.73 -16.01 -13.11
CA ILE A 204 -8.93 -15.05 -13.88
C ILE A 204 -9.71 -14.61 -15.12
N GLN A 205 -10.01 -13.34 -15.23
CA GLN A 205 -10.61 -12.76 -16.43
C GLN A 205 -9.53 -12.49 -17.48
N GLN A 206 -9.74 -13.07 -18.66
CA GLN A 206 -8.84 -12.87 -19.80
C GLN A 206 -8.95 -11.43 -20.34
N SER A 207 -7.82 -10.83 -20.63
CA SER A 207 -7.72 -9.50 -21.26
C SER A 207 -6.38 -9.34 -21.97
N SER A 208 -6.28 -8.36 -22.86
CA SER A 208 -5.04 -8.08 -23.61
C SER A 208 -3.87 -7.61 -22.75
N THR A 209 -4.12 -7.22 -21.50
CA THR A 209 -3.12 -6.71 -20.55
C THR A 209 -2.84 -7.69 -19.41
N LEU A 210 -3.47 -8.88 -19.41
CA LEU A 210 -3.26 -9.91 -18.41
C LEU A 210 -1.78 -10.30 -18.35
N ASP A 211 -1.24 -10.35 -17.12
CA ASP A 211 0.13 -10.81 -16.90
C ASP A 211 0.24 -12.31 -17.23
N PRO A 212 1.24 -12.74 -18.01
CA PRO A 212 1.38 -14.12 -18.41
C PRO A 212 2.01 -15.05 -17.36
N SER A 213 2.51 -14.50 -16.22
CA SER A 213 3.21 -15.24 -15.16
C SER A 213 2.29 -15.88 -14.14
#